data_8db112bdc3900fd3b56f909cfc1914ff
#
_entry.id   8db112bdc3900fd3b56f909cfc1914ff
#
_cell.length_a   1.000
_cell.length_b   1.000
_cell.length_c   1.000
_cell.angle_alpha   90.00
_cell.angle_beta   90.00
_cell.angle_gamma   90.00
#
_symmetry.space_group_name_H-M   'P 1'
#
loop_
_entity.id
_entity.type
_entity.pdbx_description
1 polymer ?
#
loop_
_entity_poly.entity_id
_entity_poly.type
_entity_poly.pdbx_seq_one_letter_code
_entity_poly.pdbx_strand_id
1 'polypeptide(L)'
;IYEQDCDPWALDGTRWDFGHELLDNRLDRISDSLEFAFKRFPCLETAGIKTIVNGPFTFAPDGNPLVGPVPGLQNYWSCCAVMAGFSQGGGVGLSLAEWMVHGEPSRDIFAMDVARYGDFCTKAYTRNKVRENYQKRFSISYPNEELPAGRPLNTTPAYSIWQQQRAVFGQGYGMEHVNYFAPEGEPLLETPSFRRSNAFTAISNECHAVRTSVGINEVHNFGKYLVKGKGAQAWLDGIMAGKLPALGRITLSPMLSPLGKLMGDFTISHIAHHEYQLTASFGAQDLHMRWFERYLPAFNVELKNVSMSRIGFQIAGPKARELLAQCTRFDVSNNAMPFLSVQKIEVGQCDAIVQRVSYTGDLGYEIYVPAEQQVSL
;
A
#
# COMPACT_ATOMS: atom_id res chain seq x y z
N ILE A 1 -3.36 30.31 4.88
CA ILE A 1 -1.93 30.38 5.14
C ILE A 1 -1.57 29.23 6.05
N TYR A 2 -0.54 28.50 5.71
CA TYR A 2 -0.05 27.34 6.46
C TYR A 2 1.35 27.64 6.96
N GLU A 3 1.58 27.41 8.24
CA GLU A 3 2.90 27.48 8.85
C GLU A 3 3.68 26.19 8.63
N GLN A 4 5.02 26.29 8.57
CA GLN A 4 5.88 25.10 8.44
C GLN A 4 5.97 24.31 9.74
N ASP A 5 5.86 24.97 10.88
CA ASP A 5 5.85 24.31 12.19
C ASP A 5 4.45 24.43 12.81
N CYS A 6 3.65 23.38 12.63
CA CYS A 6 2.28 23.35 13.12
C CYS A 6 2.21 22.92 14.60
N ASP A 7 1.30 23.50 15.36
CA ASP A 7 0.95 23.03 16.71
C ASP A 7 -0.05 21.89 16.64
N PRO A 8 0.27 20.72 17.18
CA PRO A 8 -0.72 19.67 17.36
C PRO A 8 -1.67 20.06 18.51
N TRP A 9 -2.93 20.28 18.19
CA TRP A 9 -3.90 20.79 19.18
C TRP A 9 -4.68 19.70 19.94
N ALA A 10 -4.67 18.44 19.47
CA ALA A 10 -5.44 17.34 20.04
C ALA A 10 -4.60 16.06 20.16
N LEU A 11 -3.41 16.15 20.77
CA LEU A 11 -2.47 15.02 20.91
C LEU A 11 -3.08 13.81 21.64
N ASP A 12 -3.87 14.05 22.68
CA ASP A 12 -4.49 13.01 23.50
C ASP A 12 -5.94 12.72 23.10
N GLY A 13 -6.35 13.29 21.97
CA GLY A 13 -7.72 13.25 21.47
C GLY A 13 -8.47 14.56 21.77
N THR A 14 -9.54 14.77 21.02
CA THR A 14 -10.42 15.93 21.20
C THR A 14 -11.21 15.76 22.49
N ARG A 15 -11.32 16.80 23.29
CA ARG A 15 -12.21 16.79 24.47
C ARG A 15 -13.64 16.51 24.03
N TRP A 16 -14.40 15.83 24.86
CA TRP A 16 -15.79 15.47 24.54
C TRP A 16 -16.71 16.69 24.38
N ASP A 17 -16.41 17.73 25.11
CA ASP A 17 -17.14 19.00 25.11
C ASP A 17 -16.62 20.01 24.05
N PHE A 18 -15.66 19.62 23.23
CA PHE A 18 -15.13 20.49 22.17
C PHE A 18 -16.21 20.78 21.12
N GLY A 19 -16.43 22.08 20.86
CA GLY A 19 -17.40 22.58 19.88
C GLY A 19 -16.74 23.34 18.74
N HIS A 20 -16.95 24.66 18.71
CA HIS A 20 -16.45 25.58 17.68
C HIS A 20 -15.37 26.53 18.22
N GLU A 21 -14.59 26.08 19.19
CA GLU A 21 -13.58 26.91 19.83
C GLU A 21 -12.50 27.30 18.82
N LEU A 22 -12.12 28.56 18.89
CA LEU A 22 -10.97 29.10 18.20
C LEU A 22 -9.75 29.01 19.12
N LEU A 23 -8.58 28.95 18.52
CA LEU A 23 -7.30 28.99 19.21
C LEU A 23 -6.79 30.44 19.33
N ASP A 24 -5.84 30.66 20.22
CA ASP A 24 -5.20 31.96 20.39
C ASP A 24 -4.54 32.44 19.10
N ASN A 25 -4.63 33.72 18.84
CA ASN A 25 -4.08 34.33 17.64
C ASN A 25 -2.54 34.33 17.68
N ARG A 26 -1.92 33.83 16.65
CA ARG A 26 -0.46 33.66 16.53
C ARG A 26 0.02 34.18 15.16
N LEU A 27 0.11 35.52 15.01
CA LEU A 27 0.60 36.15 13.78
C LEU A 27 2.09 35.87 13.52
N ASP A 28 2.86 35.71 14.59
CA ASP A 28 4.27 35.34 14.52
C ASP A 28 4.53 34.09 13.70
N ARG A 29 3.61 33.14 13.71
CA ARG A 29 3.75 31.86 13.00
C ARG A 29 3.56 31.97 11.49
N ILE A 30 2.93 33.02 11.02
CA ILE A 30 2.69 33.27 9.60
C ILE A 30 3.46 34.47 9.07
N SER A 31 4.45 34.98 9.83
CA SER A 31 5.26 36.16 9.48
C SER A 31 5.88 36.05 8.10
N ASP A 32 6.53 34.92 7.80
CA ASP A 32 7.16 34.69 6.48
C ASP A 32 6.13 34.78 5.34
N SER A 33 4.96 34.20 5.55
CA SER A 33 3.86 34.25 4.57
C SER A 33 3.33 35.66 4.40
N LEU A 34 3.28 36.45 5.46
CA LEU A 34 2.87 37.86 5.41
C LEU A 34 3.91 38.71 4.65
N GLU A 35 5.20 38.47 4.89
CA GLU A 35 6.26 39.15 4.13
C GLU A 35 6.16 38.88 2.61
N PHE A 36 5.93 37.62 2.22
CA PHE A 36 5.68 37.30 0.81
C PHE A 36 4.41 37.97 0.27
N ALA A 37 3.34 38.04 1.09
CA ALA A 37 2.12 38.71 0.69
C ALA A 37 2.36 40.22 0.47
N PHE A 38 3.11 40.89 1.34
CA PHE A 38 3.46 42.32 1.21
C PHE A 38 4.31 42.56 -0.04
N LYS A 39 5.33 41.74 -0.27
CA LYS A 39 6.12 41.82 -1.52
C LYS A 39 5.27 41.64 -2.78
N ARG A 40 4.25 40.79 -2.73
CA ARG A 40 3.35 40.51 -3.87
C ARG A 40 2.27 41.58 -4.06
N PHE A 41 1.78 42.11 -2.95
CA PHE A 41 0.70 43.11 -2.87
C PHE A 41 1.09 44.21 -1.89
N PRO A 42 1.90 45.22 -2.33
CA PRO A 42 2.41 46.28 -1.44
C PRO A 42 1.32 47.06 -0.71
N CYS A 43 0.11 47.15 -1.25
CA CYS A 43 -1.02 47.80 -0.60
C CYS A 43 -1.39 47.15 0.74
N LEU A 44 -1.00 45.90 1.01
CA LEU A 44 -1.26 45.21 2.27
C LEU A 44 -0.38 45.75 3.41
N GLU A 45 0.75 46.40 3.15
CA GLU A 45 1.63 46.96 4.18
C GLU A 45 0.93 48.09 4.98
N THR A 46 0.03 48.80 4.31
CA THR A 46 -0.72 49.91 4.92
C THR A 46 -2.15 49.53 5.31
N ALA A 47 -2.58 48.31 5.00
CA ALA A 47 -3.90 47.82 5.33
C ALA A 47 -3.98 47.43 6.81
N GLY A 48 -5.04 47.84 7.52
CA GLY A 48 -5.30 47.41 8.88
C GLY A 48 -5.84 45.98 8.91
N ILE A 49 -5.56 45.25 10.01
CA ILE A 49 -6.15 43.95 10.29
C ILE A 49 -7.51 44.13 10.96
N LYS A 50 -8.57 43.68 10.30
CA LYS A 50 -9.93 43.75 10.85
C LYS A 50 -10.20 42.60 11.84
N THR A 51 -9.82 41.40 11.52
CA THR A 51 -10.10 40.18 12.32
C THR A 51 -9.04 39.14 12.05
N ILE A 52 -8.65 38.43 13.12
CA ILE A 52 -7.78 37.25 13.03
C ILE A 52 -8.61 36.06 13.49
N VAL A 53 -8.54 34.98 12.71
CA VAL A 53 -9.17 33.71 13.03
C VAL A 53 -8.10 32.64 13.03
N ASN A 54 -7.89 31.98 14.17
CA ASN A 54 -7.06 30.82 14.32
C ASN A 54 -7.91 29.66 14.84
N GLY A 55 -8.03 28.62 14.07
CA GLY A 55 -8.87 27.48 14.39
C GLY A 55 -8.20 26.14 14.11
N PRO A 56 -8.65 25.08 14.79
CA PRO A 56 -8.13 23.75 14.55
C PRO A 56 -8.48 23.27 13.14
N PHE A 57 -7.59 22.49 12.57
CA PHE A 57 -7.73 21.96 11.23
C PHE A 57 -7.53 20.45 11.24
N THR A 58 -8.36 19.71 10.50
CA THR A 58 -8.34 18.26 10.48
C THR A 58 -7.62 17.73 9.23
N PHE A 59 -6.77 16.73 9.43
CA PHE A 59 -6.03 16.07 8.35
C PHE A 59 -6.02 14.55 8.55
N ALA A 60 -6.15 13.79 7.46
CA ALA A 60 -5.71 12.42 7.38
C ALA A 60 -4.20 12.35 7.02
N PRO A 61 -3.53 11.21 7.19
CA PRO A 61 -2.10 11.06 6.89
C PRO A 61 -1.69 11.44 5.46
N ASP A 62 -2.57 11.26 4.49
CA ASP A 62 -2.39 11.64 3.09
C ASP A 62 -3.12 12.94 2.70
N GLY A 63 -3.83 13.56 3.63
CA GLY A 63 -4.61 14.78 3.40
C GLY A 63 -5.92 14.59 2.64
N ASN A 64 -6.31 13.35 2.31
CA ASN A 64 -7.58 13.06 1.67
C ASN A 64 -8.67 12.71 2.69
N PRO A 65 -9.97 12.94 2.38
CA PRO A 65 -11.07 12.54 3.25
C PRO A 65 -11.06 11.05 3.63
N LEU A 66 -11.76 10.71 4.71
CA LEU A 66 -12.02 9.33 5.17
C LEU A 66 -13.50 9.03 4.99
N VAL A 67 -13.84 8.31 3.93
CA VAL A 67 -15.23 8.11 3.48
C VAL A 67 -15.53 6.63 3.32
N GLY A 68 -16.74 6.22 3.69
CA GLY A 68 -17.25 4.87 3.44
C GLY A 68 -17.45 4.01 4.68
N PRO A 69 -17.84 2.74 4.51
CA PRO A 69 -18.08 1.81 5.62
C PRO A 69 -16.76 1.45 6.29
N VAL A 70 -16.73 1.58 7.61
CA VAL A 70 -15.52 1.26 8.39
C VAL A 70 -15.36 -0.27 8.47
N PRO A 71 -14.20 -0.83 8.11
CA PRO A 71 -13.94 -2.26 8.20
C PRO A 71 -14.20 -2.81 9.61
N GLY A 72 -14.80 -3.99 9.71
CA GLY A 72 -15.11 -4.65 10.98
C GLY A 72 -16.32 -4.12 11.75
N LEU A 73 -16.97 -3.03 11.29
CA LEU A 73 -18.15 -2.45 11.94
C LEU A 73 -19.36 -2.47 11.01
N GLN A 74 -20.45 -3.10 11.48
CA GLN A 74 -21.72 -3.11 10.73
C GLN A 74 -22.45 -1.77 10.88
N ASN A 75 -22.97 -1.24 9.76
CA ASN A 75 -23.76 0.00 9.72
C ASN A 75 -23.05 1.24 10.28
N TYR A 76 -21.73 1.21 10.37
CA TYR A 76 -20.93 2.36 10.77
C TYR A 76 -20.18 2.93 9.55
N TRP A 77 -20.42 4.22 9.28
CA TRP A 77 -19.92 4.92 8.11
C TRP A 77 -19.05 6.10 8.52
N SER A 78 -17.94 6.28 7.86
CA SER A 78 -17.07 7.44 8.02
C SER A 78 -17.38 8.50 6.96
N CYS A 79 -17.37 9.77 7.37
CA CYS A 79 -17.38 10.93 6.49
C CYS A 79 -16.64 12.06 7.21
N CYS A 80 -15.33 11.95 7.35
CA CYS A 80 -14.53 12.89 8.12
C CYS A 80 -13.22 13.24 7.39
N ALA A 81 -12.40 14.09 8.03
CA ALA A 81 -11.15 14.59 7.47
C ALA A 81 -11.34 15.32 6.11
N VAL A 82 -12.51 15.88 5.85
CA VAL A 82 -12.79 16.67 4.65
C VAL A 82 -12.18 18.06 4.84
N MET A 83 -10.87 18.13 4.73
CA MET A 83 -10.07 19.32 4.99
C MET A 83 -10.49 20.50 4.10
N ALA A 84 -10.66 20.27 2.81
CA ALA A 84 -11.15 21.27 1.86
C ALA A 84 -12.69 21.26 1.78
N GLY A 85 -13.38 21.39 2.92
CA GLY A 85 -14.82 21.19 3.08
C GLY A 85 -15.70 21.92 2.07
N PHE A 86 -15.42 23.20 1.80
CA PHE A 86 -16.19 24.00 0.84
C PHE A 86 -16.08 23.47 -0.60
N SER A 87 -14.93 22.96 -1.01
CA SER A 87 -14.72 22.45 -2.37
C SER A 87 -15.03 20.97 -2.54
N GLN A 88 -14.89 20.17 -1.48
CA GLN A 88 -15.02 18.71 -1.55
C GLN A 88 -16.30 18.17 -0.88
N GLY A 89 -16.85 18.89 0.11
CA GLY A 89 -17.92 18.39 0.96
C GLY A 89 -19.17 17.94 0.21
N GLY A 90 -19.58 18.66 -0.83
CA GLY A 90 -20.73 18.27 -1.66
C GLY A 90 -20.50 16.96 -2.41
N GLY A 91 -19.33 16.79 -3.04
CA GLY A 91 -18.97 15.56 -3.76
C GLY A 91 -18.77 14.36 -2.84
N VAL A 92 -18.15 14.57 -1.69
CA VAL A 92 -17.98 13.55 -0.65
C VAL A 92 -19.33 13.08 -0.11
N GLY A 93 -20.22 14.02 0.24
CA GLY A 93 -21.57 13.71 0.72
C GLY A 93 -22.41 12.94 -0.30
N LEU A 94 -22.37 13.37 -1.57
CA LEU A 94 -23.05 12.66 -2.65
C LEU A 94 -22.55 11.22 -2.81
N SER A 95 -21.22 11.04 -2.86
CA SER A 95 -20.63 9.70 -3.03
C SER A 95 -20.96 8.78 -1.86
N LEU A 96 -20.97 9.30 -0.64
CA LEU A 96 -21.35 8.52 0.54
C LEU A 96 -22.83 8.15 0.51
N ALA A 97 -23.71 9.08 0.14
CA ALA A 97 -25.15 8.83 0.04
C ALA A 97 -25.46 7.77 -1.03
N GLU A 98 -24.84 7.87 -2.21
CA GLU A 98 -24.93 6.84 -3.26
C GLU A 98 -24.48 5.47 -2.74
N TRP A 99 -23.37 5.44 -2.02
CA TRP A 99 -22.84 4.19 -1.45
C TRP A 99 -23.78 3.55 -0.43
N MET A 100 -24.35 4.36 0.47
CA MET A 100 -25.32 3.90 1.47
C MET A 100 -26.63 3.38 0.83
N VAL A 101 -27.12 4.03 -0.22
CA VAL A 101 -28.39 3.69 -0.86
C VAL A 101 -28.25 2.57 -1.88
N HIS A 102 -27.19 2.58 -2.68
CA HIS A 102 -26.99 1.67 -3.80
C HIS A 102 -25.97 0.56 -3.55
N GLY A 103 -25.26 0.60 -2.40
CA GLY A 103 -24.24 -0.38 -2.02
C GLY A 103 -22.86 -0.09 -2.60
N GLU A 104 -22.71 0.87 -3.52
CA GLU A 104 -21.44 1.36 -4.04
C GLU A 104 -21.60 2.79 -4.59
N PRO A 105 -20.54 3.63 -4.55
CA PRO A 105 -20.60 4.97 -5.14
C PRO A 105 -20.56 4.90 -6.67
N SER A 106 -21.11 5.91 -7.34
CA SER A 106 -21.07 5.98 -8.82
C SER A 106 -19.66 6.24 -9.37
N ARG A 107 -18.78 6.84 -8.57
CA ARG A 107 -17.41 7.22 -8.92
C ARG A 107 -16.39 6.35 -8.20
N ASP A 108 -15.19 6.26 -8.77
CA ASP A 108 -14.05 5.74 -8.04
C ASP A 108 -13.61 6.74 -6.97
N ILE A 109 -13.76 6.34 -5.71
CA ILE A 109 -13.33 7.13 -4.55
C ILE A 109 -12.31 6.39 -3.69
N PHE A 110 -11.58 5.41 -4.25
CA PHE A 110 -10.58 4.63 -3.49
C PHE A 110 -9.59 5.51 -2.73
N ALA A 111 -9.14 6.62 -3.32
CA ALA A 111 -8.26 7.59 -2.66
C ALA A 111 -8.88 8.28 -1.43
N MET A 112 -10.19 8.16 -1.23
CA MET A 112 -10.93 8.69 -0.07
C MET A 112 -11.51 7.57 0.80
N ASP A 113 -11.49 6.31 0.35
CA ASP A 113 -12.04 5.18 1.09
C ASP A 113 -11.28 4.99 2.41
N VAL A 114 -12.02 4.90 3.52
CA VAL A 114 -11.43 4.66 4.84
C VAL A 114 -10.66 3.34 4.91
N ALA A 115 -11.04 2.35 4.10
CA ALA A 115 -10.37 1.05 4.01
C ALA A 115 -8.98 1.09 3.30
N ARG A 116 -8.50 2.25 2.85
CA ARG A 116 -7.10 2.42 2.43
C ARG A 116 -6.12 2.43 3.59
N TYR A 117 -6.63 2.58 4.82
CA TYR A 117 -5.86 2.48 6.06
C TYR A 117 -6.25 1.22 6.83
N GLY A 118 -5.25 0.46 7.22
CA GLY A 118 -5.38 -0.70 8.09
C GLY A 118 -4.70 -0.48 9.44
N ASP A 119 -4.46 -1.56 10.15
CA ASP A 119 -3.88 -1.57 11.52
C ASP A 119 -2.50 -0.89 11.61
N PHE A 120 -1.80 -0.74 10.48
CA PHE A 120 -0.53 0.00 10.44
C PHE A 120 -0.69 1.48 10.82
N CYS A 121 -1.87 2.06 10.63
CA CYS A 121 -2.14 3.47 10.87
C CYS A 121 -2.36 3.77 12.36
N THR A 122 -1.34 3.52 13.16
CA THR A 122 -1.34 3.80 14.60
C THR A 122 -1.45 5.29 14.90
N LYS A 123 -1.81 5.67 16.13
CA LYS A 123 -1.83 7.08 16.56
C LYS A 123 -0.49 7.79 16.33
N ALA A 124 0.62 7.13 16.60
CA ALA A 124 1.96 7.70 16.39
C ALA A 124 2.25 7.93 14.90
N TYR A 125 1.96 6.96 14.06
CA TYR A 125 2.08 7.08 12.61
C TYR A 125 1.21 8.22 12.08
N THR A 126 -0.07 8.25 12.46
CA THR A 126 -1.03 9.29 12.05
C THR A 126 -0.52 10.69 12.39
N ARG A 127 -0.07 10.91 13.63
CA ARG A 127 0.46 12.21 14.07
C ARG A 127 1.64 12.68 13.23
N ASN A 128 2.61 11.79 13.01
CA ASN A 128 3.81 12.10 12.25
C ASN A 128 3.48 12.42 10.79
N LYS A 129 2.65 11.59 10.14
CA LYS A 129 2.25 11.79 8.76
C LYS A 129 1.36 13.01 8.57
N VAL A 130 0.42 13.25 9.46
CA VAL A 130 -0.44 14.45 9.42
C VAL A 130 0.41 15.73 9.53
N ARG A 131 1.37 15.77 10.47
CA ARG A 131 2.28 16.90 10.61
C ARG A 131 3.10 17.13 9.33
N GLU A 132 3.70 16.07 8.79
CA GLU A 132 4.49 16.13 7.56
C GLU A 132 3.65 16.58 6.36
N ASN A 133 2.44 16.02 6.19
CA ASN A 133 1.53 16.39 5.12
C ASN A 133 1.11 17.87 5.22
N TYR A 134 0.78 18.33 6.44
CA TYR A 134 0.44 19.72 6.67
C TYR A 134 1.60 20.66 6.30
N GLN A 135 2.80 20.39 6.79
CA GLN A 135 4.00 21.20 6.53
C GLN A 135 4.34 21.28 5.04
N LYS A 136 4.13 20.18 4.30
CA LYS A 136 4.45 20.08 2.88
C LYS A 136 3.27 20.38 1.94
N ARG A 137 2.12 20.78 2.47
CA ARG A 137 0.87 20.93 1.71
C ARG A 137 1.00 21.75 0.41
N PHE A 138 1.81 22.79 0.41
CA PHE A 138 2.03 23.68 -0.73
C PHE A 138 3.46 23.62 -1.27
N SER A 139 4.25 22.69 -0.81
CA SER A 139 5.55 22.42 -1.40
C SER A 139 5.40 21.74 -2.74
N ILE A 140 6.35 21.96 -3.61
CA ILE A 140 6.46 21.22 -4.86
C ILE A 140 6.87 19.79 -4.50
N SER A 141 6.06 18.81 -4.90
CA SER A 141 6.38 17.38 -4.76
C SER A 141 7.09 16.89 -6.01
N TYR A 142 8.18 16.18 -5.82
CA TYR A 142 8.90 15.53 -6.92
C TYR A 142 8.33 14.14 -7.19
N PRO A 143 8.45 13.63 -8.43
CA PRO A 143 8.14 12.24 -8.71
C PRO A 143 8.96 11.29 -7.82
N ASN A 144 8.31 10.27 -7.27
CA ASN A 144 8.92 9.27 -6.37
C ASN A 144 9.58 9.83 -5.11
N GLU A 145 9.22 11.05 -4.69
CA GLU A 145 9.72 11.61 -3.42
C GLU A 145 9.18 10.79 -2.24
N GLU A 146 10.09 10.19 -1.48
CA GLU A 146 9.79 9.47 -0.26
C GLU A 146 9.82 10.41 0.94
N LEU A 147 8.72 10.43 1.71
CA LEU A 147 8.60 11.28 2.89
C LEU A 147 8.98 10.50 4.16
N PRO A 148 9.90 11.05 5.02
CA PRO A 148 10.52 10.29 6.09
C PRO A 148 9.67 10.09 7.34
N ALA A 149 8.59 10.85 7.56
CA ALA A 149 7.84 10.78 8.80
C ALA A 149 7.18 9.40 9.02
N GLY A 150 7.24 8.91 10.26
CA GLY A 150 6.64 7.64 10.66
C GLY A 150 7.35 6.40 10.10
N ARG A 151 8.62 6.50 9.71
CA ARG A 151 9.44 5.42 9.16
C ARG A 151 10.64 5.07 10.04
N PRO A 152 11.09 3.77 10.02
CA PRO A 152 10.39 2.61 9.50
C PRO A 152 9.19 2.25 10.39
N LEU A 153 8.11 1.66 9.82
CA LEU A 153 6.96 1.19 10.61
C LEU A 153 6.89 -0.33 10.61
N ASN A 154 6.68 -0.95 9.45
CA ASN A 154 6.73 -2.39 9.27
C ASN A 154 7.90 -2.75 8.35
N THR A 155 8.62 -3.81 8.69
CA THR A 155 9.76 -4.32 7.94
C THR A 155 9.65 -5.82 7.75
N THR A 156 10.34 -6.35 6.76
CA THR A 156 10.51 -7.80 6.59
C THR A 156 11.64 -8.33 7.48
N PRO A 157 11.74 -9.63 7.78
CA PRO A 157 12.89 -10.19 8.48
C PRO A 157 14.23 -9.96 7.77
N ALA A 158 14.23 -9.85 6.43
CA ALA A 158 15.44 -9.56 5.66
C ALA A 158 15.87 -8.08 5.64
N TYR A 159 15.11 -7.17 6.25
CA TYR A 159 15.33 -5.73 6.21
C TYR A 159 16.76 -5.32 6.61
N SER A 160 17.28 -5.87 7.72
CA SER A 160 18.64 -5.56 8.18
C SER A 160 19.72 -6.06 7.22
N ILE A 161 19.48 -7.15 6.50
CA ILE A 161 20.40 -7.67 5.48
C ILE A 161 20.44 -6.68 4.30
N TRP A 162 19.29 -6.20 3.87
CA TRP A 162 19.23 -5.19 2.80
C TRP A 162 19.87 -3.87 3.20
N GLN A 163 19.72 -3.43 4.45
CA GLN A 163 20.44 -2.26 4.96
C GLN A 163 21.98 -2.42 4.86
N GLN A 164 22.50 -3.58 5.23
CA GLN A 164 23.94 -3.89 5.12
C GLN A 164 24.40 -3.90 3.66
N GLN A 165 23.53 -4.28 2.73
CA GLN A 165 23.78 -4.24 1.29
C GLN A 165 23.49 -2.89 0.65
N ARG A 166 23.33 -1.83 1.46
CA ARG A 166 23.12 -0.45 1.01
C ARG A 166 21.81 -0.20 0.27
N ALA A 167 20.74 -0.92 0.66
CA ALA A 167 19.42 -0.67 0.11
C ALA A 167 18.92 0.74 0.46
N VAL A 168 18.32 1.40 -0.52
CA VAL A 168 17.55 2.63 -0.37
C VAL A 168 16.07 2.21 -0.33
N PHE A 169 15.39 2.59 0.75
CA PHE A 169 14.03 2.13 1.00
C PHE A 169 12.99 3.17 0.64
N GLY A 170 11.86 2.69 0.10
CA GLY A 170 10.58 3.37 0.04
C GLY A 170 9.59 2.77 1.03
N GLN A 171 8.43 3.42 1.18
CA GLN A 171 7.34 2.91 2.02
C GLN A 171 6.01 2.91 1.26
N GLY A 172 5.33 1.78 1.25
CA GLY A 172 3.97 1.67 0.77
C GLY A 172 3.03 1.13 1.85
N TYR A 173 1.99 1.88 2.21
CA TYR A 173 0.98 1.46 3.19
C TYR A 173 1.58 0.91 4.50
N GLY A 174 2.55 1.65 5.03
CA GLY A 174 3.24 1.30 6.28
C GLY A 174 4.33 0.24 6.17
N MET A 175 4.55 -0.37 5.00
CA MET A 175 5.57 -1.39 4.79
C MET A 175 6.78 -0.82 4.04
N GLU A 176 7.99 -1.03 4.58
CA GLU A 176 9.25 -0.69 3.91
C GLU A 176 9.51 -1.66 2.75
N HIS A 177 10.01 -1.15 1.64
CA HIS A 177 10.46 -1.95 0.50
C HIS A 177 11.73 -1.36 -0.11
N VAL A 178 12.54 -2.19 -0.73
CA VAL A 178 13.76 -1.75 -1.41
C VAL A 178 13.40 -1.12 -2.74
N ASN A 179 13.82 0.13 -2.96
CA ASN A 179 13.70 0.82 -4.24
C ASN A 179 14.88 0.47 -5.17
N TYR A 180 16.09 0.50 -4.63
CA TYR A 180 17.33 0.13 -5.33
C TYR A 180 18.48 -0.05 -4.31
N PHE A 181 19.62 -0.57 -4.77
CA PHE A 181 20.84 -0.65 -3.97
C PHE A 181 21.83 0.44 -4.40
N ALA A 182 22.20 1.31 -3.45
CA ALA A 182 23.13 2.40 -3.73
C ALA A 182 24.56 1.86 -3.95
N PRO A 183 25.27 2.30 -5.01
CA PRO A 183 26.67 1.97 -5.19
C PRO A 183 27.55 2.41 -4.01
N GLU A 184 28.72 1.81 -3.86
CA GLU A 184 29.68 2.22 -2.83
C GLU A 184 30.07 3.69 -3.03
N GLY A 185 30.09 4.44 -1.91
CA GLY A 185 30.37 5.88 -1.92
C GLY A 185 29.19 6.79 -2.20
N GLU A 186 28.08 6.28 -2.74
CA GLU A 186 26.85 7.06 -2.99
C GLU A 186 25.97 7.17 -1.73
N PRO A 187 25.16 8.24 -1.60
CA PRO A 187 24.23 8.39 -0.48
C PRO A 187 23.18 7.28 -0.42
N LEU A 188 22.76 6.90 0.81
CA LEU A 188 21.62 5.98 1.03
C LEU A 188 20.29 6.73 0.99
N LEU A 189 20.14 7.61 0.03
CA LEU A 189 18.98 8.46 -0.16
C LEU A 189 18.86 8.83 -1.64
N GLU A 190 17.65 8.70 -2.18
CA GLU A 190 17.36 9.26 -3.49
C GLU A 190 17.22 10.80 -3.40
N THR A 191 17.91 11.52 -4.27
CA THR A 191 17.75 12.96 -4.41
C THR A 191 16.64 13.24 -5.43
N PRO A 192 15.47 13.70 -4.99
CA PRO A 192 14.33 13.91 -5.88
C PRO A 192 14.63 14.92 -6.98
N SER A 193 14.13 14.68 -8.18
CA SER A 193 14.35 15.55 -9.34
C SER A 193 13.21 15.41 -10.34
N PHE A 194 12.88 16.50 -11.08
CA PHE A 194 12.02 16.43 -12.27
C PHE A 194 12.72 15.82 -13.50
N ARG A 195 13.98 15.47 -13.34
CA ARG A 195 14.79 14.74 -14.34
C ARG A 195 15.19 13.39 -13.72
N ARG A 196 16.25 12.78 -14.22
CA ARG A 196 16.83 11.56 -13.64
C ARG A 196 17.45 11.88 -12.29
N SER A 197 17.12 11.09 -11.27
CA SER A 197 17.74 11.17 -9.96
C SER A 197 19.08 10.42 -9.93
N ASN A 198 19.78 10.47 -8.79
CA ASN A 198 21.00 9.68 -8.55
C ASN A 198 20.74 8.15 -8.58
N ALA A 199 19.50 7.70 -8.40
CA ALA A 199 19.12 6.29 -8.50
C ALA A 199 19.26 5.71 -9.92
N PHE A 200 19.22 6.54 -10.95
CA PHE A 200 19.09 6.08 -12.34
C PHE A 200 20.14 5.06 -12.77
N THR A 201 21.40 5.30 -12.44
CA THR A 201 22.51 4.38 -12.84
C THR A 201 22.40 3.05 -12.11
N ALA A 202 22.08 3.05 -10.80
CA ALA A 202 21.88 1.83 -10.02
C ALA A 202 20.74 1.00 -10.59
N ILE A 203 19.56 1.60 -10.78
CA ILE A 203 18.37 0.94 -11.33
C ILE A 203 18.64 0.41 -12.75
N SER A 204 19.36 1.17 -13.58
CA SER A 204 19.74 0.72 -14.93
C SER A 204 20.60 -0.55 -14.90
N ASN A 205 21.56 -0.62 -13.97
CA ASN A 205 22.42 -1.80 -13.79
C ASN A 205 21.63 -3.01 -13.28
N GLU A 206 20.72 -2.80 -12.32
CA GLU A 206 19.84 -3.85 -11.81
C GLU A 206 18.91 -4.38 -12.90
N CYS A 207 18.31 -3.52 -13.70
CA CYS A 207 17.50 -3.91 -14.86
C CYS A 207 18.33 -4.73 -15.89
N HIS A 208 19.58 -4.30 -16.13
CA HIS A 208 20.48 -5.05 -17.02
C HIS A 208 20.82 -6.45 -16.46
N ALA A 209 21.08 -6.54 -15.16
CA ALA A 209 21.34 -7.81 -14.49
C ALA A 209 20.15 -8.79 -14.60
N VAL A 210 18.93 -8.32 -14.37
CA VAL A 210 17.71 -9.15 -14.57
C VAL A 210 17.58 -9.60 -16.02
N ARG A 211 17.87 -8.75 -16.99
CA ARG A 211 17.77 -9.07 -18.43
C ARG A 211 18.82 -10.06 -18.93
N THR A 212 19.99 -10.07 -18.34
CA THR A 212 21.13 -10.84 -18.82
C THR A 212 21.51 -12.01 -17.91
N SER A 213 21.03 -12.03 -16.68
CA SER A 213 21.36 -13.03 -15.68
C SER A 213 20.16 -13.40 -14.83
N VAL A 214 20.17 -13.05 -13.55
CA VAL A 214 19.08 -13.23 -12.60
C VAL A 214 19.12 -12.11 -11.56
N GLY A 215 17.96 -11.56 -11.23
CA GLY A 215 17.76 -10.66 -10.10
C GLY A 215 16.89 -11.31 -9.03
N ILE A 216 17.05 -10.84 -7.80
CA ILE A 216 16.21 -11.22 -6.65
C ILE A 216 15.50 -9.97 -6.12
N ASN A 217 14.23 -10.13 -5.77
CA ASN A 217 13.40 -9.08 -5.17
C ASN A 217 12.45 -9.70 -4.13
N GLU A 218 12.06 -8.95 -3.12
CA GLU A 218 11.05 -9.40 -2.16
C GLU A 218 9.64 -9.35 -2.74
N VAL A 219 8.79 -10.29 -2.34
CA VAL A 219 7.36 -10.36 -2.72
C VAL A 219 6.44 -10.05 -1.55
N HIS A 220 6.93 -9.30 -0.56
CA HIS A 220 6.16 -8.87 0.61
C HIS A 220 5.11 -7.81 0.27
N ASN A 221 5.33 -7.01 -0.75
CA ASN A 221 4.50 -5.88 -1.20
C ASN A 221 3.23 -6.30 -1.96
N PHE A 222 2.78 -7.53 -1.78
CA PHE A 222 1.48 -8.02 -2.24
C PHE A 222 0.57 -8.37 -1.07
N GLY A 223 -0.71 -8.05 -1.21
CA GLY A 223 -1.77 -8.62 -0.36
C GLY A 223 -1.94 -10.10 -0.69
N LYS A 224 -1.90 -10.95 0.33
CA LYS A 224 -2.00 -12.42 0.17
C LYS A 224 -3.11 -12.95 1.05
N TYR A 225 -4.01 -13.72 0.45
CA TYR A 225 -5.15 -14.31 1.14
C TYR A 225 -5.15 -15.81 0.94
N LEU A 226 -5.41 -16.53 2.01
CA LEU A 226 -5.54 -17.97 2.00
C LEU A 226 -7.02 -18.33 2.14
N VAL A 227 -7.53 -19.09 1.17
CA VAL A 227 -8.91 -19.55 1.14
C VAL A 227 -8.91 -21.07 1.22
N LYS A 228 -9.56 -21.64 2.24
CA LYS A 228 -9.63 -23.10 2.47
C LYS A 228 -11.05 -23.55 2.70
N GLY A 229 -11.30 -24.83 2.41
CA GLY A 229 -12.54 -25.53 2.73
C GLY A 229 -13.29 -26.06 1.53
N LYS A 230 -14.21 -26.99 1.75
CA LYS A 230 -14.96 -27.66 0.69
C LYS A 230 -15.81 -26.69 -0.15
N GLY A 231 -16.20 -25.55 0.42
CA GLY A 231 -16.94 -24.49 -0.26
C GLY A 231 -16.08 -23.47 -1.00
N ALA A 232 -14.73 -23.51 -0.85
CA ALA A 232 -13.82 -22.50 -1.35
C ALA A 232 -13.95 -22.27 -2.87
N GLN A 233 -14.00 -23.34 -3.64
CA GLN A 233 -14.15 -23.25 -5.11
C GLN A 233 -15.46 -22.55 -5.50
N ALA A 234 -16.59 -22.99 -4.95
CA ALA A 234 -17.89 -22.43 -5.30
C ALA A 234 -18.02 -20.95 -4.88
N TRP A 235 -17.45 -20.59 -3.74
CA TRP A 235 -17.43 -19.21 -3.28
C TRP A 235 -16.56 -18.32 -4.18
N LEU A 236 -15.35 -18.75 -4.50
CA LEU A 236 -14.46 -18.01 -5.39
C LEU A 236 -15.06 -17.87 -6.80
N ASP A 237 -15.67 -18.93 -7.34
CA ASP A 237 -16.34 -18.89 -8.65
C ASP A 237 -17.51 -17.90 -8.69
N GLY A 238 -18.13 -17.65 -7.54
CA GLY A 238 -19.22 -16.67 -7.40
C GLY A 238 -18.76 -15.20 -7.31
N ILE A 239 -17.51 -14.92 -6.92
CA ILE A 239 -17.01 -13.55 -6.74
C ILE A 239 -15.95 -13.14 -7.74
N MET A 240 -15.28 -14.10 -8.40
CA MET A 240 -14.27 -13.86 -9.43
C MET A 240 -14.89 -13.91 -10.83
N ALA A 241 -14.50 -12.99 -11.70
CA ALA A 241 -15.07 -12.92 -13.07
C ALA A 241 -14.44 -13.95 -14.02
N GLY A 242 -13.23 -14.43 -13.74
CA GLY A 242 -12.52 -15.42 -14.56
C GLY A 242 -12.71 -16.84 -14.06
N LYS A 243 -12.42 -17.82 -14.90
CA LYS A 243 -12.42 -19.22 -14.49
C LYS A 243 -11.32 -19.50 -13.47
N LEU A 244 -11.65 -20.28 -12.44
CA LEU A 244 -10.68 -20.73 -11.46
C LEU A 244 -9.68 -21.72 -12.07
N PRO A 245 -8.43 -21.73 -11.60
CA PRO A 245 -7.40 -22.64 -12.12
C PRO A 245 -7.60 -24.08 -11.63
N ALA A 246 -7.18 -25.04 -12.43
CA ALA A 246 -7.05 -26.43 -11.98
C ALA A 246 -5.99 -26.54 -10.87
N LEU A 247 -6.01 -27.66 -10.12
CA LEU A 247 -5.00 -27.93 -9.09
C LEU A 247 -3.58 -27.85 -9.65
N GLY A 248 -2.69 -27.17 -8.94
CA GLY A 248 -1.31 -26.92 -9.36
C GLY A 248 -1.16 -25.82 -10.43
N ARG A 249 -2.22 -25.07 -10.72
CA ARG A 249 -2.24 -24.02 -11.75
C ARG A 249 -2.56 -22.64 -11.15
N ILE A 250 -2.25 -21.64 -11.94
CA ILE A 250 -2.46 -20.22 -11.63
C ILE A 250 -3.32 -19.59 -12.73
N THR A 251 -4.17 -18.66 -12.37
CA THR A 251 -4.87 -17.77 -13.31
C THR A 251 -4.88 -16.35 -12.78
N LEU A 252 -5.04 -15.38 -13.67
CA LEU A 252 -5.37 -13.99 -13.34
C LEU A 252 -6.88 -13.81 -13.46
N SER A 253 -7.50 -13.17 -12.50
CA SER A 253 -8.93 -12.89 -12.52
C SER A 253 -9.25 -11.60 -11.81
N PRO A 254 -10.01 -10.69 -12.45
CA PRO A 254 -10.59 -9.57 -11.74
C PRO A 254 -11.73 -10.05 -10.84
N MET A 255 -11.92 -9.34 -9.73
CA MET A 255 -13.10 -9.38 -8.89
C MET A 255 -13.94 -8.16 -9.19
N LEU A 256 -15.21 -8.35 -9.50
CA LEU A 256 -16.12 -7.28 -9.92
C LEU A 256 -17.25 -7.08 -8.93
N SER A 257 -17.72 -5.83 -8.82
CA SER A 257 -18.97 -5.52 -8.15
C SER A 257 -20.19 -5.99 -8.98
N PRO A 258 -21.40 -6.06 -8.40
CA PRO A 258 -22.62 -6.33 -9.14
C PRO A 258 -22.88 -5.37 -10.32
N LEU A 259 -22.34 -4.15 -10.28
CA LEU A 259 -22.41 -3.18 -11.38
C LEU A 259 -21.24 -3.30 -12.37
N GLY A 260 -20.41 -4.32 -12.24
CA GLY A 260 -19.29 -4.58 -13.15
C GLY A 260 -18.06 -3.71 -12.91
N LYS A 261 -17.94 -3.03 -11.76
CA LYS A 261 -16.77 -2.24 -11.41
C LYS A 261 -15.68 -3.13 -10.81
N LEU A 262 -14.42 -2.78 -11.09
CA LEU A 262 -13.26 -3.51 -10.59
C LEU A 262 -13.10 -3.30 -9.08
N MET A 263 -13.20 -4.39 -8.33
CA MET A 263 -12.98 -4.41 -6.87
C MET A 263 -11.60 -4.92 -6.49
N GLY A 264 -10.92 -5.58 -7.39
CA GLY A 264 -9.56 -6.07 -7.25
C GLY A 264 -9.14 -6.92 -8.44
N ASP A 265 -7.84 -7.06 -8.62
CA ASP A 265 -7.22 -7.90 -9.63
C ASP A 265 -6.31 -8.92 -8.94
N PHE A 266 -6.55 -10.22 -9.18
CA PHE A 266 -5.95 -11.28 -8.40
C PHE A 266 -5.20 -12.29 -9.26
N THR A 267 -4.01 -12.65 -8.79
CA THR A 267 -3.39 -13.91 -9.13
C THR A 267 -3.97 -15.00 -8.23
N ILE A 268 -4.67 -15.97 -8.79
CA ILE A 268 -5.31 -17.07 -8.08
C ILE A 268 -4.50 -18.34 -8.29
N SER A 269 -3.96 -18.91 -7.24
CA SER A 269 -3.16 -20.15 -7.25
C SER A 269 -3.90 -21.26 -6.52
N HIS A 270 -4.20 -22.37 -7.20
CA HIS A 270 -4.82 -23.56 -6.61
C HIS A 270 -3.73 -24.48 -6.04
N ILE A 271 -3.39 -24.27 -4.76
CA ILE A 271 -2.18 -24.83 -4.14
C ILE A 271 -2.34 -26.23 -3.54
N ALA A 272 -3.58 -26.62 -3.20
CA ALA A 272 -3.93 -27.95 -2.74
C ALA A 272 -5.44 -28.19 -2.91
N HIS A 273 -5.91 -29.41 -2.72
CA HIS A 273 -7.36 -29.68 -2.72
C HIS A 273 -8.10 -28.76 -1.74
N HIS A 274 -9.08 -28.01 -2.24
CA HIS A 274 -9.86 -27.03 -1.48
C HIS A 274 -9.01 -25.92 -0.83
N GLU A 275 -7.83 -25.60 -1.38
CA GLU A 275 -6.95 -24.57 -0.86
C GLU A 275 -6.42 -23.67 -1.98
N TYR A 276 -6.70 -22.38 -1.87
CA TYR A 276 -6.30 -21.36 -2.83
C TYR A 276 -5.51 -20.25 -2.14
N GLN A 277 -4.47 -19.76 -2.81
CA GLN A 277 -3.82 -18.49 -2.47
C GLN A 277 -4.21 -17.44 -3.49
N LEU A 278 -4.69 -16.31 -3.00
CA LEU A 278 -4.95 -15.11 -3.79
C LEU A 278 -3.84 -14.12 -3.53
N THR A 279 -3.34 -13.47 -4.57
CA THR A 279 -2.32 -12.41 -4.46
C THR A 279 -2.79 -11.19 -5.24
N ALA A 280 -2.71 -10.01 -4.63
CA ALA A 280 -3.22 -8.76 -5.19
C ALA A 280 -2.45 -7.54 -4.67
N SER A 281 -2.94 -6.32 -4.94
CA SER A 281 -2.35 -5.08 -4.44
C SER A 281 -2.29 -5.05 -2.90
N PHE A 282 -1.11 -4.74 -2.36
CA PHE A 282 -0.88 -4.63 -0.92
C PHE A 282 -1.74 -3.52 -0.27
N GLY A 283 -1.86 -2.38 -0.93
CA GLY A 283 -2.61 -1.24 -0.39
C GLY A 283 -4.13 -1.41 -0.34
N ALA A 284 -4.67 -2.42 -1.02
CA ALA A 284 -6.11 -2.67 -1.07
C ALA A 284 -6.58 -3.78 -0.10
N GLN A 285 -5.74 -4.19 0.87
CA GLN A 285 -6.03 -5.36 1.71
C GLN A 285 -7.34 -5.23 2.47
N ASP A 286 -7.58 -4.13 3.17
CA ASP A 286 -8.80 -3.95 3.96
C ASP A 286 -10.04 -3.74 3.06
N LEU A 287 -9.87 -3.15 1.88
CA LEU A 287 -10.92 -3.10 0.87
C LEU A 287 -11.30 -4.51 0.38
N HIS A 288 -10.28 -5.33 0.05
CA HIS A 288 -10.51 -6.71 -0.37
C HIS A 288 -11.15 -7.54 0.75
N MET A 289 -10.63 -7.45 1.99
CA MET A 289 -11.19 -8.18 3.14
C MET A 289 -12.64 -7.78 3.41
N ARG A 290 -12.94 -6.48 3.41
CA ARG A 290 -14.32 -5.97 3.55
C ARG A 290 -15.26 -6.55 2.47
N TRP A 291 -14.79 -6.66 1.23
CA TRP A 291 -15.56 -7.24 0.15
C TRP A 291 -15.71 -8.76 0.29
N PHE A 292 -14.65 -9.46 0.59
CA PHE A 292 -14.68 -10.91 0.84
C PHE A 292 -15.62 -11.28 1.98
N GLU A 293 -15.51 -10.61 3.12
CA GLU A 293 -16.34 -10.86 4.32
C GLU A 293 -17.83 -10.64 4.05
N ARG A 294 -18.16 -9.67 3.21
CA ARG A 294 -19.56 -9.42 2.79
C ARG A 294 -20.21 -10.62 2.10
N TYR A 295 -19.44 -11.40 1.37
CA TYR A 295 -19.91 -12.55 0.59
C TYR A 295 -19.40 -13.89 1.10
N LEU A 296 -18.71 -13.89 2.25
CA LEU A 296 -18.18 -15.11 2.84
C LEU A 296 -19.33 -15.97 3.37
N PRO A 297 -19.47 -17.25 2.95
CA PRO A 297 -20.49 -18.15 3.50
C PRO A 297 -20.19 -18.49 4.96
N ALA A 298 -21.24 -18.69 5.74
CA ALA A 298 -21.12 -18.98 7.18
C ALA A 298 -20.38 -20.30 7.50
N PHE A 299 -20.30 -21.24 6.53
CA PHE A 299 -19.73 -22.57 6.73
C PHE A 299 -18.90 -23.00 5.51
N ASN A 300 -17.98 -23.92 5.74
CA ASN A 300 -17.18 -24.61 4.74
C ASN A 300 -16.17 -23.75 3.97
N VAL A 301 -15.96 -22.48 4.33
CA VAL A 301 -14.91 -21.62 3.80
C VAL A 301 -14.22 -20.91 4.94
N GLU A 302 -12.91 -21.03 4.98
CA GLU A 302 -12.02 -20.28 5.86
C GLU A 302 -11.25 -19.28 5.00
N LEU A 303 -11.25 -18.02 5.38
CA LEU A 303 -10.50 -16.93 4.74
C LEU A 303 -9.52 -16.34 5.74
N LYS A 304 -8.26 -16.21 5.35
CA LYS A 304 -7.22 -15.53 6.15
C LYS A 304 -6.43 -14.55 5.30
N ASN A 305 -6.26 -13.35 5.79
CA ASN A 305 -5.21 -12.47 5.29
C ASN A 305 -3.87 -12.94 5.85
N VAL A 306 -2.97 -13.36 4.97
CA VAL A 306 -1.64 -13.91 5.30
C VAL A 306 -0.51 -13.02 4.78
N SER A 307 -0.79 -11.77 4.43
CA SER A 307 0.14 -10.86 3.77
C SER A 307 1.44 -10.66 4.57
N MET A 308 1.32 -10.55 5.90
CA MET A 308 2.46 -10.33 6.78
C MET A 308 3.11 -11.63 7.28
N SER A 309 2.39 -12.75 7.24
CA SER A 309 2.88 -14.05 7.72
C SER A 309 3.44 -14.95 6.60
N ARG A 310 3.19 -14.59 5.35
CA ARG A 310 3.70 -15.31 4.16
C ARG A 310 4.40 -14.33 3.25
N ILE A 311 5.71 -14.42 3.24
CA ILE A 311 6.60 -13.54 2.48
C ILE A 311 7.65 -14.38 1.75
N GLY A 312 8.56 -13.78 1.04
CA GLY A 312 9.60 -14.50 0.32
C GLY A 312 10.23 -13.65 -0.76
N PHE A 313 10.67 -14.29 -1.82
CA PHE A 313 11.41 -13.65 -2.88
C PHE A 313 10.85 -14.00 -4.27
N GLN A 314 10.97 -13.06 -5.18
CA GLN A 314 10.92 -13.31 -6.61
C GLN A 314 12.36 -13.42 -7.12
N ILE A 315 12.62 -14.43 -7.94
CA ILE A 315 13.80 -14.50 -8.79
C ILE A 315 13.36 -14.38 -10.23
N ALA A 316 14.01 -13.56 -11.02
CA ALA A 316 13.64 -13.30 -12.41
C ALA A 316 14.87 -13.09 -13.29
N GLY A 317 14.80 -13.55 -14.54
CA GLY A 317 15.85 -13.44 -15.54
C GLY A 317 16.16 -14.79 -16.21
N PRO A 318 16.97 -14.80 -17.29
CA PRO A 318 17.26 -16.03 -18.07
C PRO A 318 17.88 -17.16 -17.24
N LYS A 319 18.61 -16.82 -16.15
CA LYS A 319 19.22 -17.81 -15.25
C LYS A 319 18.40 -18.15 -14.01
N ALA A 320 17.17 -17.64 -13.89
CA ALA A 320 16.33 -17.87 -12.70
C ALA A 320 16.05 -19.36 -12.44
N ARG A 321 15.84 -20.16 -13.51
CA ARG A 321 15.66 -21.62 -13.38
C ARG A 321 16.91 -22.34 -12.90
N GLU A 322 18.07 -21.96 -13.43
CA GLU A 322 19.36 -22.54 -13.02
C GLU A 322 19.62 -22.28 -11.54
N LEU A 323 19.33 -21.07 -11.07
CA LEU A 323 19.43 -20.71 -9.67
C LEU A 323 18.47 -21.55 -8.81
N LEU A 324 17.19 -21.61 -9.17
CA LEU A 324 16.21 -22.40 -8.43
C LEU A 324 16.58 -23.89 -8.37
N ALA A 325 17.08 -24.45 -9.48
CA ALA A 325 17.51 -25.85 -9.55
C ALA A 325 18.67 -26.19 -8.59
N GLN A 326 19.47 -25.19 -8.20
CA GLN A 326 20.54 -25.39 -7.19
C GLN A 326 20.01 -25.38 -5.76
N CYS A 327 18.81 -24.80 -5.55
CA CYS A 327 18.20 -24.64 -4.24
C CYS A 327 17.15 -25.70 -3.92
N THR A 328 16.78 -26.57 -4.87
CA THR A 328 15.75 -27.60 -4.66
C THR A 328 16.13 -28.91 -5.35
N ARG A 329 15.60 -30.01 -4.81
CA ARG A 329 15.67 -31.36 -5.48
C ARG A 329 14.50 -31.61 -6.44
N PHE A 330 13.51 -30.72 -6.45
CA PHE A 330 12.37 -30.83 -7.33
C PHE A 330 12.78 -30.51 -8.78
N ASP A 331 12.21 -31.23 -9.76
CA ASP A 331 12.42 -30.90 -11.16
C ASP A 331 11.71 -29.59 -11.53
N VAL A 332 12.48 -28.54 -11.81
CA VAL A 332 12.00 -27.23 -12.24
C VAL A 332 11.98 -27.01 -13.74
N SER A 333 12.08 -28.09 -14.50
CA SER A 333 11.98 -28.08 -15.97
C SER A 333 10.62 -27.51 -16.44
N ASN A 334 10.52 -27.18 -17.73
CA ASN A 334 9.26 -26.73 -18.32
C ASN A 334 8.14 -27.78 -18.23
N ASN A 335 8.50 -29.07 -18.23
CA ASN A 335 7.52 -30.16 -18.16
C ASN A 335 6.97 -30.32 -16.75
N ALA A 336 7.82 -30.29 -15.73
CA ALA A 336 7.39 -30.43 -14.33
C ALA A 336 6.78 -29.13 -13.76
N MET A 337 7.27 -27.99 -14.23
CA MET A 337 6.81 -26.67 -13.77
C MET A 337 6.53 -25.74 -14.97
N PRO A 338 5.42 -25.96 -15.72
CA PRO A 338 5.05 -25.12 -16.86
C PRO A 338 4.64 -23.72 -16.41
N PHE A 339 4.66 -22.74 -17.34
CA PHE A 339 4.21 -21.37 -17.07
C PHE A 339 2.81 -21.35 -16.44
N LEU A 340 2.60 -20.49 -15.44
CA LEU A 340 1.40 -20.42 -14.61
C LEU A 340 1.13 -21.74 -13.84
N SER A 341 2.18 -22.37 -13.34
CA SER A 341 2.06 -23.47 -12.37
C SER A 341 2.46 -23.03 -10.96
N VAL A 342 1.92 -23.72 -9.97
CA VAL A 342 2.27 -23.58 -8.56
C VAL A 342 2.57 -24.96 -7.97
N GLN A 343 3.64 -25.03 -7.15
CA GLN A 343 4.07 -26.25 -6.47
C GLN A 343 4.39 -25.96 -5.00
N LYS A 344 4.07 -26.90 -4.12
CA LYS A 344 4.59 -26.92 -2.74
C LYS A 344 5.84 -27.79 -2.76
N ILE A 345 7.00 -27.18 -2.62
CA ILE A 345 8.31 -27.86 -2.69
C ILE A 345 9.26 -27.30 -1.64
N GLU A 346 10.27 -28.08 -1.30
CA GLU A 346 11.38 -27.61 -0.49
C GLU A 346 12.33 -26.76 -1.34
N VAL A 347 12.67 -25.55 -0.85
CA VAL A 347 13.69 -24.66 -1.43
C VAL A 347 14.69 -24.32 -0.33
N GLY A 348 15.96 -24.67 -0.53
CA GLY A 348 16.93 -24.65 0.56
C GLY A 348 16.51 -25.59 1.68
N GLN A 349 16.18 -25.05 2.85
CA GLN A 349 15.67 -25.80 4.01
C GLN A 349 14.23 -25.36 4.37
N CYS A 350 13.52 -24.72 3.44
CA CYS A 350 12.23 -24.11 3.69
C CYS A 350 11.12 -24.81 2.90
N ASP A 351 9.98 -25.07 3.54
CA ASP A 351 8.76 -25.48 2.86
C ASP A 351 8.16 -24.28 2.13
N ALA A 352 8.28 -24.26 0.82
CA ALA A 352 7.89 -23.13 -0.01
C ALA A 352 6.69 -23.42 -0.91
N ILE A 353 5.92 -22.38 -1.18
CA ILE A 353 4.99 -22.32 -2.31
C ILE A 353 5.71 -21.59 -3.44
N VAL A 354 6.02 -22.31 -4.50
CA VAL A 354 6.72 -21.75 -5.66
C VAL A 354 5.74 -21.59 -6.82
N GLN A 355 5.62 -20.38 -7.30
CA GLN A 355 4.77 -20.00 -8.43
C GLN A 355 5.65 -19.66 -9.62
N ARG A 356 5.41 -20.30 -10.77
CA ARG A 356 6.10 -19.92 -12.00
C ARG A 356 5.41 -18.74 -12.67
N VAL A 357 5.68 -17.58 -12.15
CA VAL A 357 5.20 -16.28 -12.61
C VAL A 357 6.26 -15.25 -12.26
N SER A 358 6.31 -14.13 -12.96
CA SER A 358 7.11 -12.97 -12.59
C SER A 358 6.40 -11.68 -12.93
N TYR A 359 6.59 -10.68 -12.10
CA TYR A 359 6.08 -9.33 -12.35
C TYR A 359 6.75 -8.66 -13.55
N THR A 360 8.04 -8.92 -13.76
CA THR A 360 8.85 -8.33 -14.83
C THR A 360 8.53 -8.89 -16.22
N GLY A 361 7.82 -10.01 -16.32
CA GLY A 361 7.57 -10.73 -17.58
C GLY A 361 8.73 -11.57 -18.08
N ASP A 362 9.87 -11.56 -17.40
CA ASP A 362 11.00 -12.47 -17.65
C ASP A 362 10.71 -13.87 -17.09
N LEU A 363 11.54 -14.86 -17.45
CA LEU A 363 11.49 -16.16 -16.77
C LEU A 363 11.71 -15.94 -15.29
N GLY A 364 10.74 -16.32 -14.45
CA GLY A 364 10.83 -16.06 -13.03
C GLY A 364 9.95 -16.97 -12.19
N TYR A 365 10.20 -16.90 -10.90
CA TYR A 365 9.51 -17.67 -9.87
C TYR A 365 9.29 -16.78 -8.65
N GLU A 366 8.08 -16.79 -8.13
CA GLU A 366 7.76 -16.23 -6.81
C GLU A 366 7.78 -17.37 -5.80
N ILE A 367 8.58 -17.21 -4.75
CA ILE A 367 8.86 -18.22 -3.73
C ILE A 367 8.33 -17.67 -2.40
N TYR A 368 7.27 -18.27 -1.88
CA TYR A 368 6.61 -17.86 -0.65
C TYR A 368 6.88 -18.85 0.47
N VAL A 369 7.31 -18.32 1.62
CA VAL A 369 7.57 -19.07 2.85
C VAL A 369 6.89 -18.41 4.05
N PRO A 370 6.73 -19.08 5.20
CA PRO A 370 6.44 -18.40 6.46
C PRO A 370 7.45 -17.28 6.74
N ALA A 371 7.00 -16.17 7.30
CA ALA A 371 7.85 -14.99 7.47
C ALA A 371 9.12 -15.27 8.26
N GLU A 372 9.05 -16.13 9.28
CA GLU A 372 10.17 -16.57 10.11
C GLU A 372 11.26 -17.33 9.33
N GLN A 373 10.94 -17.86 8.15
CA GLN A 373 11.87 -18.60 7.31
C GLN A 373 12.51 -17.74 6.21
N GLN A 374 12.14 -16.47 6.06
CA GLN A 374 12.62 -15.64 4.96
C GLN A 374 14.14 -15.51 4.93
N VAL A 375 14.78 -15.36 6.09
CA VAL A 375 16.24 -15.21 6.17
C VAL A 375 16.96 -16.53 5.88
N SER A 376 16.31 -17.67 6.13
CA SER A 376 16.86 -18.99 5.84
C SER A 376 16.74 -19.35 4.36
N LEU A 377 15.72 -18.82 3.68
CA LEU A 377 15.50 -18.95 2.26
C LEU A 377 16.55 -18.17 1.46
#